data_5e9c120554b91364220c78c9a2708583
#
_entry.id   5e9c120554b91364220c78c9a2708583
#
_cell.length_a   1.000
_cell.length_b   1.000
_cell.length_c   1.000
_cell.angle_alpha   90.00
_cell.angle_beta   90.00
_cell.angle_gamma   90.00
#
_symmetry.space_group_name_H-M   'P 1'
#
loop_
_entity.id
_entity.type
_entity.pdbx_description
1 polymer ?
#
loop_
_entity_poly.entity_id
_entity_poly.type
_entity_poly.pdbx_seq_one_letter_code
_entity_poly.pdbx_strand_id
1 'polypeptide(L)'
;MKIRSLLFAAAFLAAAPALADTWSRNGAEALLKTWCDALVKYQVGGTGDAALDGGMLCPACCFEHGRAADSVYALVYEWKRTGERKYLDAAERVFDWTGRNMVSYDGANYNDVKHYWRGITVFSQTSLGKTLIAFGGELPQDLRAKWLARFRVQTDFLVGYFSKGLGDSNINYPITFCEAMAVAWKILGDDAYKAKGDAMFALVRPLFLECGLLAGEGHPSTGISPRGCRPIDLGYNMEESIPALYHYAELTGRADIAKDLDRLVAGHLEFILPDGGLDNSMGSRSCKWTYWGSRTSDGLLPALAHYAKHGGKGAVRAIDRHLKLLAKCTSDTGLLYGGLYYREAGEPPCIHHTFAHVKSIVDLLLAAPPEKSADEPLPREEEYGRRSFPDFATELAAVGPWRASFSANDNYSNRGPVNVGGGSPTMLWHRDMGVVAAATMFSYFYAEPTNFQDQRRYIGVETLTPRIDCEGFSNVMDAGAKTTADFSGGAFAYSAKGVLTGKDGAKGAPFEIAYRLDAKGLSVRARAEGKFRYVFPVVATEKDEVVVEGNTARVKRPGGTLTLTADREIKLLDTQRGKRAFTPVAGLMAAVFYIEGEDGEAGLSVVVE
;
A
#
# COMPACT_ATOMS: atom_id res chain seq x y z
N MET A 1 -17.00 -45.10 54.78
CA MET A 1 -16.16 -43.95 54.38
C MET A 1 -15.57 -44.27 53.03
N LYS A 2 -16.15 -43.79 51.93
CA LYS A 2 -15.70 -44.05 50.57
C LYS A 2 -15.09 -42.74 50.01
N ILE A 3 -13.79 -42.76 49.80
CA ILE A 3 -13.04 -41.68 49.17
C ILE A 3 -13.22 -41.81 47.65
N ARG A 4 -13.85 -40.80 47.03
CA ARG A 4 -13.94 -40.69 45.57
C ARG A 4 -12.72 -39.91 45.07
N SER A 5 -11.87 -40.59 44.32
CA SER A 5 -10.79 -39.99 43.56
C SER A 5 -11.36 -39.24 42.36
N LEU A 6 -11.16 -37.93 42.32
CA LEU A 6 -11.38 -37.11 41.12
C LEU A 6 -10.14 -37.21 40.22
N LEU A 7 -10.28 -37.88 39.09
CA LEU A 7 -9.31 -37.81 37.97
C LEU A 7 -9.55 -36.51 37.20
N PHE A 8 -8.59 -35.60 37.29
CA PHE A 8 -8.50 -34.47 36.35
C PHE A 8 -7.92 -35.00 35.05
N ALA A 9 -8.76 -35.08 34.01
CA ALA A 9 -8.29 -35.29 32.66
C ALA A 9 -7.78 -33.95 32.13
N ALA A 10 -6.44 -33.78 32.10
CA ALA A 10 -5.81 -32.70 31.34
C ALA A 10 -5.93 -33.05 29.87
N ALA A 11 -6.84 -32.39 29.16
CA ALA A 11 -6.90 -32.42 27.71
C ALA A 11 -5.67 -31.66 27.18
N PHE A 12 -4.65 -32.40 26.77
CA PHE A 12 -3.62 -31.88 25.87
C PHE A 12 -4.28 -31.56 24.54
N LEU A 13 -4.57 -30.29 24.30
CA LEU A 13 -4.77 -29.80 22.92
C LEU A 13 -3.40 -29.97 22.22
N ALA A 14 -3.27 -31.03 21.45
CA ALA A 14 -2.20 -31.17 20.49
C ALA A 14 -2.37 -30.00 19.50
N ALA A 15 -1.48 -29.01 19.58
CA ALA A 15 -1.33 -28.01 18.56
C ALA A 15 -1.09 -28.76 17.24
N ALA A 16 -1.97 -28.58 16.26
CA ALA A 16 -1.71 -29.07 14.93
C ALA A 16 -0.34 -28.53 14.49
N PRO A 17 0.52 -29.33 13.85
CA PRO A 17 1.79 -28.83 13.39
C PRO A 17 1.53 -27.65 12.46
N ALA A 18 2.05 -26.48 12.80
CA ALA A 18 2.01 -25.33 11.96
C ALA A 18 2.63 -25.73 10.61
N LEU A 19 1.83 -25.72 9.54
CA LEU A 19 2.34 -25.93 8.21
C LEU A 19 3.35 -24.84 7.93
N ALA A 20 4.60 -25.21 7.63
CA ALA A 20 5.64 -24.25 7.27
C ALA A 20 5.10 -23.32 6.16
N ASP A 21 5.25 -22.01 6.33
CA ASP A 21 4.85 -21.06 5.31
C ASP A 21 5.63 -21.32 4.04
N THR A 22 4.90 -21.47 2.96
CA THR A 22 5.47 -21.78 1.66
C THR A 22 4.79 -20.94 0.60
N TRP A 23 5.51 -19.98 0.02
CA TRP A 23 5.11 -19.53 -1.29
C TRP A 23 5.56 -20.60 -2.32
N SER A 24 4.94 -20.64 -3.49
CA SER A 24 5.40 -21.55 -4.53
C SER A 24 5.74 -20.79 -5.80
N ARG A 25 6.88 -21.11 -6.38
CA ARG A 25 7.27 -20.60 -7.71
C ARG A 25 6.18 -20.81 -8.74
N ASN A 26 5.61 -22.03 -8.79
CA ASN A 26 4.52 -22.36 -9.73
C ASN A 26 3.27 -21.48 -9.50
N GLY A 27 2.92 -21.15 -8.26
CA GLY A 27 1.80 -20.25 -7.96
C GLY A 27 2.06 -18.82 -8.43
N ALA A 28 3.28 -18.30 -8.21
CA ALA A 28 3.69 -17.00 -8.71
C ALA A 28 3.72 -16.94 -10.25
N GLU A 29 4.25 -17.98 -10.92
CA GLU A 29 4.25 -18.10 -12.38
C GLU A 29 2.83 -18.21 -12.96
N ALA A 30 1.91 -18.87 -12.28
CA ALA A 30 0.51 -18.95 -12.71
C ALA A 30 -0.18 -17.58 -12.62
N LEU A 31 0.06 -16.81 -11.56
CA LEU A 31 -0.45 -15.46 -11.41
C LEU A 31 0.16 -14.51 -12.46
N LEU A 32 1.47 -14.58 -12.68
CA LEU A 32 2.17 -13.84 -13.72
C LEU A 32 1.56 -14.11 -15.10
N LYS A 33 1.37 -15.39 -15.45
CA LYS A 33 0.76 -15.78 -16.71
C LYS A 33 -0.65 -15.21 -16.87
N THR A 34 -1.46 -15.28 -15.82
CA THR A 34 -2.82 -14.72 -15.80
C THR A 34 -2.81 -13.24 -16.12
N TRP A 35 -1.91 -12.48 -15.52
CA TRP A 35 -1.79 -11.04 -15.75
C TRP A 35 -1.21 -10.73 -17.15
N CYS A 36 -0.19 -11.47 -17.61
CA CYS A 36 0.36 -11.31 -18.96
C CYS A 36 -0.68 -11.62 -20.04
N ASP A 37 -1.47 -12.70 -19.88
CA ASP A 37 -2.57 -13.04 -20.81
C ASP A 37 -3.62 -11.93 -20.85
N ALA A 38 -3.95 -11.33 -19.70
CA ALA A 38 -4.85 -10.19 -19.66
C ALA A 38 -4.28 -8.96 -20.37
N LEU A 39 -2.99 -8.63 -20.15
CA LEU A 39 -2.33 -7.52 -20.85
C LEU A 39 -2.35 -7.71 -22.37
N VAL A 40 -2.07 -8.93 -22.87
CA VAL A 40 -2.17 -9.27 -24.29
C VAL A 40 -3.61 -9.11 -24.81
N LYS A 41 -4.60 -9.56 -24.03
CA LYS A 41 -6.03 -9.48 -24.39
C LYS A 41 -6.52 -8.03 -24.51
N TYR A 42 -6.05 -7.13 -23.63
CA TYR A 42 -6.44 -5.72 -23.61
C TYR A 42 -5.57 -4.83 -24.51
N GLN A 43 -4.59 -5.41 -25.20
CA GLN A 43 -3.80 -4.70 -26.19
C GLN A 43 -4.63 -4.44 -27.46
N VAL A 44 -4.72 -3.17 -27.86
CA VAL A 44 -5.43 -2.76 -29.08
C VAL A 44 -4.65 -3.23 -30.31
N GLY A 45 -5.35 -3.70 -31.31
CA GLY A 45 -4.74 -4.10 -32.59
C GLY A 45 -5.76 -4.24 -33.72
N GLY A 46 -5.27 -4.07 -34.95
CA GLY A 46 -6.09 -4.24 -36.16
C GLY A 46 -7.07 -3.10 -36.44
N THR A 47 -6.94 -1.94 -35.79
CA THR A 47 -7.79 -0.77 -36.04
C THR A 47 -7.32 0.01 -37.27
N GLY A 48 -6.05 -0.11 -37.64
CA GLY A 48 -5.40 0.72 -38.66
C GLY A 48 -5.04 2.12 -38.19
N ASP A 49 -5.31 2.44 -36.92
CA ASP A 49 -4.95 3.72 -36.30
C ASP A 49 -3.69 3.56 -35.45
N ALA A 50 -2.60 4.19 -35.86
CA ALA A 50 -1.33 4.16 -35.15
C ALA A 50 -1.38 4.83 -33.75
N ALA A 51 -2.35 5.68 -33.48
CA ALA A 51 -2.58 6.24 -32.16
C ALA A 51 -3.12 5.20 -31.18
N LEU A 52 -3.78 4.15 -31.66
CA LEU A 52 -4.42 3.11 -30.86
C LEU A 52 -3.64 1.78 -30.91
N ASP A 53 -3.25 1.33 -32.12
CA ASP A 53 -2.68 -0.01 -32.33
C ASP A 53 -1.36 -0.20 -31.60
N GLY A 54 -1.35 -1.15 -30.66
CA GLY A 54 -0.24 -1.49 -29.77
C GLY A 54 -0.38 -0.95 -28.36
N GLY A 55 -1.26 0.03 -28.13
CA GLY A 55 -1.62 0.52 -26.81
C GLY A 55 -2.41 -0.53 -26.01
N MET A 56 -2.54 -0.31 -24.70
CA MET A 56 -3.34 -1.16 -23.81
C MET A 56 -4.53 -0.34 -23.28
N LEU A 57 -5.73 -0.66 -23.74
CA LEU A 57 -6.94 0.06 -23.36
C LEU A 57 -7.40 -0.37 -21.97
N CYS A 58 -7.43 0.58 -21.04
CA CYS A 58 -7.88 0.34 -19.68
C CYS A 58 -9.42 0.29 -19.59
N PRO A 59 -10.04 -0.77 -19.05
CA PRO A 59 -11.50 -0.84 -18.89
C PRO A 59 -12.04 0.15 -17.85
N ALA A 60 -11.21 0.59 -16.90
CA ALA A 60 -11.60 1.55 -15.89
C ALA A 60 -11.45 3.01 -16.36
N CYS A 61 -10.33 3.32 -17.04
CA CYS A 61 -10.00 4.69 -17.46
C CYS A 61 -10.54 5.02 -18.85
N CYS A 62 -10.82 4.01 -19.68
CA CYS A 62 -11.27 4.13 -21.08
C CYS A 62 -10.26 4.87 -21.99
N PHE A 63 -8.97 4.76 -21.68
CA PHE A 63 -7.85 5.23 -22.52
C PHE A 63 -6.57 4.42 -22.25
N GLU A 64 -5.55 4.66 -23.07
CA GLU A 64 -4.24 4.00 -22.97
C GLU A 64 -3.31 4.78 -22.06
N HIS A 65 -2.46 4.04 -21.32
CA HIS A 65 -1.46 4.60 -20.41
C HIS A 65 -0.05 4.54 -20.97
N GLY A 66 0.72 5.62 -20.84
CA GLY A 66 2.12 5.68 -21.27
C GLY A 66 3.04 4.73 -20.50
N ARG A 67 2.76 4.47 -19.22
CA ARG A 67 3.46 3.47 -18.42
C ARG A 67 3.22 2.03 -18.84
N ALA A 68 2.34 1.76 -19.82
CA ALA A 68 2.18 0.42 -20.40
C ALA A 68 3.51 -0.16 -20.94
N ALA A 69 4.50 0.70 -21.31
CA ALA A 69 5.87 0.29 -21.63
C ALA A 69 6.54 -0.53 -20.53
N ASP A 70 6.16 -0.36 -19.27
CA ASP A 70 6.70 -1.12 -18.14
C ASP A 70 6.40 -2.62 -18.25
N SER A 71 5.32 -3.00 -18.95
CA SER A 71 4.94 -4.40 -19.19
C SER A 71 5.92 -5.18 -20.08
N VAL A 72 6.78 -4.50 -20.86
CA VAL A 72 7.78 -5.14 -21.74
C VAL A 72 8.60 -6.18 -20.96
N TYR A 73 9.02 -5.85 -19.76
CA TYR A 73 9.82 -6.74 -18.91
C TYR A 73 9.12 -8.06 -18.59
N ALA A 74 7.87 -7.98 -18.15
CA ALA A 74 7.09 -9.17 -17.80
C ALA A 74 6.67 -10.00 -19.02
N LEU A 75 6.31 -9.33 -20.11
CA LEU A 75 5.95 -10.02 -21.36
C LEU A 75 7.14 -10.77 -21.96
N VAL A 76 8.36 -10.19 -21.92
CA VAL A 76 9.57 -10.87 -22.39
C VAL A 76 9.93 -12.05 -21.47
N TYR A 77 9.82 -11.89 -20.15
CA TYR A 77 10.00 -13.00 -19.22
C TYR A 77 9.04 -14.15 -19.54
N GLU A 78 7.75 -13.85 -19.74
CA GLU A 78 6.73 -14.86 -20.03
C GLU A 78 6.95 -15.55 -21.39
N TRP A 79 7.37 -14.79 -22.43
CA TRP A 79 7.83 -15.37 -23.68
C TRP A 79 8.98 -16.36 -23.47
N LYS A 80 10.00 -15.95 -22.71
CA LYS A 80 11.15 -16.81 -22.45
C LYS A 80 10.77 -18.07 -21.69
N ARG A 81 9.88 -17.97 -20.72
CA ARG A 81 9.42 -19.08 -19.90
C ARG A 81 8.58 -20.09 -20.67
N THR A 82 7.67 -19.60 -21.53
CA THR A 82 6.66 -20.43 -22.20
C THR A 82 7.00 -20.78 -23.65
N GLY A 83 7.83 -20.00 -24.33
CA GLY A 83 8.06 -20.08 -25.77
C GLY A 83 6.92 -19.50 -26.63
N GLU A 84 5.84 -18.99 -26.00
CA GLU A 84 4.69 -18.45 -26.73
C GLU A 84 5.00 -17.08 -27.34
N ARG A 85 5.13 -17.02 -28.67
CA ARG A 85 5.50 -15.82 -29.43
C ARG A 85 4.58 -14.62 -29.18
N LYS A 86 3.30 -14.86 -28.85
CA LYS A 86 2.32 -13.79 -28.57
C LYS A 86 2.80 -12.75 -27.54
N TYR A 87 3.59 -13.17 -26.54
CA TYR A 87 4.10 -12.28 -25.50
C TYR A 87 5.21 -11.35 -26.01
N LEU A 88 6.14 -11.89 -26.82
CA LEU A 88 7.16 -11.06 -27.43
C LEU A 88 6.56 -10.08 -28.44
N ASP A 89 5.59 -10.54 -29.24
CA ASP A 89 4.86 -9.69 -30.18
C ASP A 89 4.10 -8.57 -29.46
N ALA A 90 3.50 -8.87 -28.31
CA ALA A 90 2.83 -7.87 -27.50
C ALA A 90 3.82 -6.86 -26.89
N ALA A 91 4.98 -7.33 -26.41
CA ALA A 91 6.05 -6.46 -25.91
C ALA A 91 6.56 -5.51 -26.99
N GLU A 92 6.77 -6.02 -28.21
CA GLU A 92 7.21 -5.20 -29.35
C GLU A 92 6.15 -4.16 -29.72
N ARG A 93 4.87 -4.56 -29.82
CA ARG A 93 3.79 -3.62 -30.15
C ARG A 93 3.61 -2.51 -29.13
N VAL A 94 3.65 -2.80 -27.81
CA VAL A 94 3.53 -1.76 -26.78
C VAL A 94 4.76 -0.85 -26.75
N PHE A 95 5.94 -1.40 -26.96
CA PHE A 95 7.17 -0.62 -27.11
C PHE A 95 7.06 0.38 -28.27
N ASP A 96 6.58 -0.09 -29.44
CA ASP A 96 6.42 0.75 -30.63
C ASP A 96 5.32 1.80 -30.46
N TRP A 97 4.19 1.41 -29.88
CA TRP A 97 3.10 2.33 -29.57
C TRP A 97 3.57 3.46 -28.64
N THR A 98 4.26 3.12 -27.55
CA THR A 98 4.79 4.14 -26.64
C THR A 98 5.80 5.04 -27.32
N GLY A 99 6.64 4.51 -28.21
CA GLY A 99 7.58 5.29 -29.00
C GLY A 99 6.93 6.32 -29.91
N ARG A 100 5.81 5.98 -30.50
CA ARG A 100 5.06 6.89 -31.39
C ARG A 100 4.25 7.93 -30.63
N ASN A 101 3.65 7.55 -29.49
CA ASN A 101 2.59 8.33 -28.85
C ASN A 101 3.00 8.94 -27.50
N MET A 102 3.96 8.33 -26.79
CA MET A 102 4.27 8.66 -25.39
C MET A 102 5.71 9.07 -25.14
N VAL A 103 6.59 9.03 -26.13
CA VAL A 103 7.99 9.43 -26.01
C VAL A 103 8.22 10.74 -26.74
N SER A 104 8.72 11.74 -26.02
CA SER A 104 9.13 13.02 -26.61
C SER A 104 10.45 12.90 -27.37
N TYR A 105 10.78 13.93 -28.17
CA TYR A 105 12.01 13.98 -28.98
C TYR A 105 13.31 13.85 -28.16
N ASP A 106 13.28 14.24 -26.88
CA ASP A 106 14.41 14.15 -25.96
C ASP A 106 14.43 12.84 -25.15
N GLY A 107 13.55 11.90 -25.48
CA GLY A 107 13.49 10.56 -24.87
C GLY A 107 12.64 10.43 -23.62
N ALA A 108 12.05 11.51 -23.12
CA ALA A 108 11.17 11.42 -21.96
C ALA A 108 9.87 10.68 -22.28
N ASN A 109 9.44 9.79 -21.41
CA ASN A 109 8.11 9.21 -21.44
C ASN A 109 7.09 10.13 -20.76
N TYR A 110 5.89 10.23 -21.34
CA TYR A 110 4.72 10.81 -20.70
C TYR A 110 3.92 9.75 -19.95
N ASN A 111 3.29 10.16 -18.84
CA ASN A 111 2.53 9.26 -17.98
C ASN A 111 1.34 8.61 -18.74
N ASP A 112 0.59 9.40 -19.47
CA ASP A 112 -0.52 8.96 -20.32
C ASP A 112 -0.93 10.07 -21.31
N VAL A 113 -1.95 9.82 -22.12
CA VAL A 113 -2.45 10.75 -23.15
C VAL A 113 -3.04 12.05 -22.59
N LYS A 114 -3.32 12.12 -21.29
CA LYS A 114 -3.92 13.29 -20.62
C LYS A 114 -2.97 13.93 -19.60
N HIS A 115 -1.90 13.24 -19.21
CA HIS A 115 -1.02 13.66 -18.13
C HIS A 115 0.46 13.56 -18.54
N TYR A 116 1.03 14.71 -18.87
CA TYR A 116 2.39 14.84 -19.42
C TYR A 116 3.50 14.83 -18.38
N TRP A 117 3.33 14.11 -17.27
CA TRP A 117 4.37 13.94 -16.26
C TRP A 117 5.53 13.10 -16.82
N ARG A 118 6.73 13.67 -16.79
CA ARG A 118 7.93 13.08 -17.42
C ARG A 118 8.81 12.29 -16.46
N GLY A 119 8.63 12.46 -15.16
CA GLY A 119 9.41 11.74 -14.14
C GLY A 119 9.30 10.22 -14.27
N ILE A 120 8.19 9.71 -14.80
CA ILE A 120 7.97 8.27 -15.03
C ILE A 120 8.97 7.62 -15.99
N THR A 121 9.74 8.42 -16.73
CA THR A 121 10.79 7.92 -17.63
C THR A 121 11.77 7.01 -16.88
N VAL A 122 12.02 7.28 -15.60
CA VAL A 122 12.91 6.46 -14.77
C VAL A 122 12.44 5.01 -14.67
N PHE A 123 11.12 4.77 -14.51
CA PHE A 123 10.55 3.43 -14.44
C PHE A 123 10.57 2.71 -15.79
N SER A 124 10.25 3.43 -16.87
CA SER A 124 10.30 2.85 -18.22
C SER A 124 11.74 2.49 -18.63
N GLN A 125 12.72 3.34 -18.29
CA GLN A 125 14.13 3.09 -18.56
C GLN A 125 14.65 1.88 -17.76
N THR A 126 14.35 1.78 -16.45
CA THR A 126 14.78 0.65 -15.62
C THR A 126 14.13 -0.65 -16.07
N SER A 127 12.83 -0.64 -16.39
CA SER A 127 12.12 -1.82 -16.90
C SER A 127 12.72 -2.33 -18.21
N LEU A 128 12.98 -1.43 -19.16
CA LEU A 128 13.65 -1.77 -20.43
C LEU A 128 15.09 -2.25 -20.20
N GLY A 129 15.82 -1.61 -19.29
CA GLY A 129 17.18 -1.98 -18.94
C GLY A 129 17.29 -3.36 -18.28
N LYS A 130 16.39 -3.68 -17.32
CA LYS A 130 16.29 -5.02 -16.75
C LYS A 130 16.02 -6.08 -17.82
N THR A 131 15.13 -5.77 -18.79
CA THR A 131 14.85 -6.64 -19.93
C THR A 131 16.13 -6.90 -20.76
N LEU A 132 16.89 -5.86 -21.06
CA LEU A 132 18.14 -5.98 -21.83
C LEU A 132 19.24 -6.74 -21.08
N ILE A 133 19.33 -6.59 -19.75
CA ILE A 133 20.30 -7.33 -18.93
C ILE A 133 19.91 -8.81 -18.85
N ALA A 134 18.65 -9.10 -18.54
CA ALA A 134 18.22 -10.48 -18.29
C ALA A 134 18.04 -11.31 -19.57
N PHE A 135 17.54 -10.71 -20.65
CA PHE A 135 17.08 -11.41 -21.85
C PHE A 135 17.68 -10.90 -23.16
N GLY A 136 18.50 -9.81 -23.12
CA GLY A 136 19.00 -9.15 -24.32
C GLY A 136 19.80 -10.06 -25.25
N GLY A 137 20.47 -11.09 -24.71
CA GLY A 137 21.20 -12.09 -25.53
C GLY A 137 20.33 -13.02 -26.38
N GLU A 138 19.04 -13.10 -26.06
CA GLU A 138 18.08 -14.00 -26.68
C GLU A 138 17.08 -13.28 -27.60
N LEU A 139 17.02 -11.94 -27.50
CA LEU A 139 16.19 -11.13 -28.38
C LEU A 139 16.74 -11.15 -29.83
N PRO A 140 15.86 -11.04 -30.85
CA PRO A 140 16.28 -10.78 -32.23
C PRO A 140 17.22 -9.56 -32.28
N GLN A 141 18.26 -9.63 -33.08
CA GLN A 141 19.34 -8.65 -33.09
C GLN A 141 18.85 -7.21 -33.43
N ASP A 142 17.95 -7.08 -34.38
CA ASP A 142 17.33 -5.82 -34.79
C ASP A 142 16.44 -5.25 -33.69
N LEU A 143 15.65 -6.08 -33.02
CA LEU A 143 14.81 -5.69 -31.88
C LEU A 143 15.68 -5.22 -30.71
N ARG A 144 16.72 -5.97 -30.37
CA ARG A 144 17.69 -5.57 -29.33
C ARG A 144 18.33 -4.22 -29.63
N ALA A 145 18.78 -4.02 -30.89
CA ALA A 145 19.40 -2.76 -31.30
C ALA A 145 18.43 -1.57 -31.16
N LYS A 146 17.17 -1.75 -31.58
CA LYS A 146 16.08 -0.77 -31.45
C LYS A 146 15.81 -0.40 -29.99
N TRP A 147 15.73 -1.40 -29.10
CA TRP A 147 15.47 -1.18 -27.67
C TRP A 147 16.67 -0.52 -26.98
N LEU A 148 17.89 -0.91 -27.33
CA LEU A 148 19.11 -0.27 -26.81
C LEU A 148 19.21 1.21 -27.23
N ALA A 149 18.81 1.55 -28.45
CA ALA A 149 18.79 2.93 -28.92
C ALA A 149 17.85 3.81 -28.05
N ARG A 150 16.62 3.34 -27.79
CA ARG A 150 15.70 4.05 -26.89
C ARG A 150 16.24 4.14 -25.46
N PHE A 151 16.79 3.05 -24.94
CA PHE A 151 17.39 3.01 -23.61
C PHE A 151 18.45 4.11 -23.42
N ARG A 152 19.32 4.33 -24.43
CA ARG A 152 20.35 5.39 -24.40
C ARG A 152 19.72 6.78 -24.30
N VAL A 153 18.76 7.10 -25.14
CA VAL A 153 18.11 8.42 -25.16
C VAL A 153 17.36 8.68 -23.85
N GLN A 154 16.67 7.68 -23.31
CA GLN A 154 16.02 7.79 -21.98
C GLN A 154 17.05 8.02 -20.87
N THR A 155 18.20 7.34 -20.91
CA THR A 155 19.29 7.52 -19.93
C THR A 155 19.84 8.94 -19.99
N ASP A 156 20.09 9.49 -21.19
CA ASP A 156 20.56 10.86 -21.37
C ASP A 156 19.56 11.89 -20.83
N PHE A 157 18.26 11.68 -21.09
CA PHE A 157 17.21 12.49 -20.51
C PHE A 157 17.26 12.47 -18.98
N LEU A 158 17.36 11.29 -18.35
CA LEU A 158 17.38 11.15 -16.89
C LEU A 158 18.58 11.84 -16.24
N VAL A 159 19.74 11.77 -16.88
CA VAL A 159 20.94 12.49 -16.41
C VAL A 159 20.70 13.99 -16.34
N GLY A 160 20.04 14.57 -17.34
CA GLY A 160 19.65 15.98 -17.33
C GLY A 160 18.55 16.29 -16.30
N TYR A 161 17.53 15.44 -16.23
CA TYR A 161 16.35 15.62 -15.38
C TYR A 161 16.70 15.63 -13.88
N PHE A 162 17.59 14.73 -13.44
CA PHE A 162 18.03 14.61 -12.04
C PHE A 162 19.33 15.38 -11.72
N SER A 163 19.77 16.26 -12.60
CA SER A 163 21.02 17.04 -12.40
C SER A 163 21.03 17.94 -11.17
N LYS A 164 19.84 18.30 -10.65
CA LYS A 164 19.66 19.17 -9.47
C LYS A 164 19.59 18.43 -8.13
N GLY A 165 19.83 17.12 -8.10
CA GLY A 165 19.73 16.30 -6.88
C GLY A 165 18.30 15.85 -6.56
N LEU A 166 17.95 15.77 -5.25
CA LEU A 166 16.67 15.20 -4.78
C LEU A 166 15.44 15.98 -5.29
N GLY A 167 15.56 17.30 -5.47
CA GLY A 167 14.41 18.16 -5.76
C GLY A 167 13.41 18.21 -4.57
N ASP A 168 12.23 18.79 -4.83
CA ASP A 168 11.14 18.91 -3.82
C ASP A 168 10.03 17.87 -4.04
N SER A 169 10.28 16.85 -4.85
CA SER A 169 9.29 15.80 -5.15
C SER A 169 9.53 14.56 -4.30
N ASN A 170 8.65 13.57 -4.49
CA ASN A 170 8.72 12.30 -3.80
C ASN A 170 10.06 11.59 -4.04
N ILE A 171 10.59 10.98 -2.99
CA ILE A 171 11.92 10.37 -2.96
C ILE A 171 12.06 9.15 -3.88
N ASN A 172 10.95 8.48 -4.22
CA ASN A 172 10.95 7.31 -5.11
C ASN A 172 11.64 7.59 -6.46
N TYR A 173 11.46 8.78 -7.03
CA TYR A 173 12.08 9.14 -8.31
C TYR A 173 13.62 9.24 -8.24
N PRO A 174 14.24 10.05 -7.36
CA PRO A 174 15.70 10.07 -7.24
C PRO A 174 16.30 8.75 -6.75
N ILE A 175 15.56 7.98 -5.96
CA ILE A 175 15.98 6.62 -5.57
C ILE A 175 16.00 5.70 -6.79
N THR A 176 14.95 5.66 -7.59
CA THR A 176 14.95 4.85 -8.82
C THR A 176 15.98 5.35 -9.84
N PHE A 177 16.37 6.63 -9.79
CA PHE A 177 17.48 7.13 -10.59
C PHE A 177 18.81 6.47 -10.19
N CYS A 178 19.04 6.12 -8.92
CA CYS A 178 20.23 5.34 -8.53
C CYS A 178 20.27 4.00 -9.27
N GLU A 179 19.15 3.27 -9.30
CA GLU A 179 18.99 2.02 -10.06
C GLU A 179 19.19 2.26 -11.56
N ALA A 180 18.52 3.28 -12.12
CA ALA A 180 18.61 3.62 -13.54
C ALA A 180 20.06 3.84 -13.99
N MET A 181 20.87 4.49 -13.17
CA MET A 181 22.26 4.74 -13.45
C MET A 181 23.14 3.49 -13.31
N ALA A 182 22.86 2.61 -12.34
CA ALA A 182 23.54 1.33 -12.21
C ALA A 182 23.23 0.40 -13.41
N VAL A 183 21.98 0.38 -13.86
CA VAL A 183 21.55 -0.34 -15.06
C VAL A 183 22.22 0.22 -16.32
N ALA A 184 22.30 1.55 -16.44
CA ALA A 184 22.99 2.21 -17.54
C ALA A 184 24.48 1.88 -17.56
N TRP A 185 25.15 1.93 -16.42
CA TRP A 185 26.55 1.51 -16.29
C TRP A 185 26.75 0.06 -16.74
N LYS A 186 25.88 -0.85 -16.30
CA LYS A 186 25.97 -2.28 -16.65
C LYS A 186 25.81 -2.55 -18.16
N ILE A 187 24.93 -1.80 -18.85
CA ILE A 187 24.63 -2.00 -20.27
C ILE A 187 25.59 -1.23 -21.17
N LEU A 188 25.95 0.00 -20.80
CA LEU A 188 26.70 0.92 -21.67
C LEU A 188 28.20 0.95 -21.37
N GLY A 189 28.61 0.45 -20.18
CA GLY A 189 30.04 0.34 -19.80
C GLY A 189 30.71 1.65 -19.42
N ASP A 190 29.98 2.76 -19.24
CA ASP A 190 30.54 4.07 -18.89
C ASP A 190 30.38 4.32 -17.37
N ASP A 191 31.54 4.42 -16.68
CA ASP A 191 31.65 4.65 -15.24
C ASP A 191 31.02 5.99 -14.79
N ALA A 192 30.83 6.94 -15.70
CA ALA A 192 30.15 8.19 -15.39
C ALA A 192 28.72 7.99 -14.91
N TYR A 193 28.02 6.96 -15.41
CA TYR A 193 26.67 6.62 -14.92
C TYR A 193 26.71 6.11 -13.48
N LYS A 194 27.64 5.19 -13.17
CA LYS A 194 27.80 4.70 -11.80
C LYS A 194 28.09 5.84 -10.84
N ALA A 195 29.00 6.75 -11.20
CA ALA A 195 29.34 7.92 -10.37
C ALA A 195 28.12 8.83 -10.10
N LYS A 196 27.21 8.97 -11.07
CA LYS A 196 25.95 9.73 -10.88
C LYS A 196 24.97 9.03 -9.93
N GLY A 197 24.84 7.71 -10.04
CA GLY A 197 24.08 6.90 -9.10
C GLY A 197 24.61 6.99 -7.67
N ASP A 198 25.94 6.87 -7.51
CA ASP A 198 26.62 6.97 -6.21
C ASP A 198 26.43 8.38 -5.59
N ALA A 199 26.51 9.44 -6.39
CA ALA A 199 26.27 10.81 -5.93
C ALA A 199 24.82 11.02 -5.46
N MET A 200 23.83 10.48 -6.19
CA MET A 200 22.42 10.54 -5.77
C MET A 200 22.18 9.72 -4.51
N PHE A 201 22.74 8.52 -4.42
CA PHE A 201 22.61 7.68 -3.23
C PHE A 201 23.16 8.36 -1.97
N ALA A 202 24.25 9.13 -2.09
CA ALA A 202 24.79 9.91 -0.98
C ALA A 202 23.80 10.95 -0.44
N LEU A 203 22.92 11.49 -1.28
CA LEU A 203 21.83 12.40 -0.88
C LEU A 203 20.62 11.66 -0.28
N VAL A 204 20.36 10.43 -0.72
CA VAL A 204 19.24 9.59 -0.25
C VAL A 204 19.52 8.97 1.13
N ARG A 205 20.75 8.51 1.38
CA ARG A 205 21.11 7.77 2.59
C ARG A 205 20.70 8.44 3.91
N PRO A 206 20.79 9.76 4.10
CA PRO A 206 20.36 10.45 5.31
C PRO A 206 18.86 10.32 5.63
N LEU A 207 18.04 9.83 4.69
CA LEU A 207 16.61 9.60 4.87
C LEU A 207 16.28 8.22 5.47
N PHE A 208 17.28 7.38 5.70
CA PHE A 208 17.14 6.08 6.38
C PHE A 208 17.05 6.35 7.89
N LEU A 209 15.86 6.17 8.46
CA LEU A 209 15.61 6.46 9.87
C LEU A 209 16.11 5.32 10.77
N GLU A 210 16.44 5.66 12.01
CA GLU A 210 16.87 4.67 13.01
C GLU A 210 15.78 3.67 13.37
N CYS A 211 14.50 4.10 13.31
CA CYS A 211 13.35 3.23 13.52
C CYS A 211 13.11 2.19 12.40
N GLY A 212 13.97 2.15 11.37
CA GLY A 212 13.84 1.22 10.25
C GLY A 212 12.84 1.66 9.18
N LEU A 213 12.45 2.93 9.14
CA LEU A 213 11.62 3.48 8.07
C LEU A 213 12.43 4.37 7.13
N LEU A 214 11.92 4.57 5.92
CA LEU A 214 12.48 5.47 4.91
C LEU A 214 11.61 6.72 4.84
N ALA A 215 12.21 7.88 5.07
CA ALA A 215 11.54 9.17 4.94
C ALA A 215 11.70 9.74 3.51
N GLY A 216 10.90 10.77 3.19
CA GLY A 216 11.03 11.56 1.97
C GLY A 216 9.96 11.29 0.91
N GLU A 217 9.06 10.35 1.14
CA GLU A 217 7.92 10.13 0.25
C GLU A 217 6.76 11.03 0.67
N GLY A 218 6.61 12.15 -0.03
CA GLY A 218 5.64 13.21 0.28
C GLY A 218 6.28 14.60 0.18
N HIS A 219 5.54 15.64 0.51
CA HIS A 219 6.00 17.03 0.46
C HIS A 219 6.01 17.69 1.84
N PRO A 220 7.05 18.45 2.14
CA PRO A 220 8.35 18.50 1.45
C PRO A 220 9.16 17.23 1.75
N SER A 221 9.84 16.67 0.75
CA SER A 221 10.54 15.37 0.87
C SER A 221 11.58 15.31 1.99
N THR A 222 12.24 16.43 2.27
CA THR A 222 13.22 16.57 3.35
C THR A 222 12.68 17.32 4.57
N GLY A 223 11.39 17.66 4.57
CA GLY A 223 10.76 18.47 5.62
C GLY A 223 10.44 17.66 6.88
N ILE A 224 10.19 18.43 7.93
CA ILE A 224 9.67 17.93 9.21
C ILE A 224 8.41 18.73 9.50
N SER A 225 7.32 18.06 9.85
CA SER A 225 6.06 18.69 10.19
C SER A 225 6.13 19.46 11.52
N PRO A 226 5.15 20.32 11.86
CA PRO A 226 5.09 20.99 13.15
C PRO A 226 5.09 20.04 14.36
N ARG A 227 4.60 18.81 14.19
CA ARG A 227 4.64 17.75 15.21
C ARG A 227 6.00 17.03 15.30
N GLY A 228 6.89 17.27 14.35
CA GLY A 228 8.16 16.55 14.23
C GLY A 228 8.08 15.30 13.34
N CYS A 229 6.95 15.06 12.67
CA CYS A 229 6.81 13.91 11.77
C CYS A 229 7.57 14.13 10.47
N ARG A 230 8.07 13.03 9.90
CA ARG A 230 8.65 12.99 8.56
C ARG A 230 7.64 12.46 7.54
N PRO A 231 7.70 12.89 6.28
CA PRO A 231 6.86 12.32 5.23
C PRO A 231 7.31 10.88 4.96
N ILE A 232 6.46 9.92 5.30
CA ILE A 232 6.70 8.48 5.12
C ILE A 232 5.48 7.88 4.42
N ASP A 233 5.71 7.16 3.32
CA ASP A 233 4.71 6.32 2.69
C ASP A 233 5.21 4.89 2.59
N LEU A 234 4.60 4.00 3.36
CA LEU A 234 5.04 2.61 3.49
C LEU A 234 4.87 1.83 2.19
N GLY A 235 3.84 2.18 1.39
CA GLY A 235 3.57 1.56 0.11
C GLY A 235 4.66 1.86 -0.90
N TYR A 236 4.88 3.14 -1.21
CA TYR A 236 5.92 3.54 -2.17
C TYR A 236 7.33 3.14 -1.73
N ASN A 237 7.60 3.17 -0.43
CA ASN A 237 8.88 2.72 0.09
C ASN A 237 9.14 1.24 -0.24
N MET A 238 8.18 0.37 0.06
CA MET A 238 8.32 -1.08 -0.16
C MET A 238 8.19 -1.50 -1.62
N GLU A 239 7.51 -0.70 -2.44
CA GLU A 239 7.15 -1.07 -3.81
C GLU A 239 8.04 -0.45 -4.88
N GLU A 240 8.66 0.70 -4.62
CA GLU A 240 9.55 1.37 -5.58
C GLU A 240 10.92 1.66 -4.98
N SER A 241 10.99 2.34 -3.83
CA SER A 241 12.24 2.88 -3.30
C SER A 241 13.21 1.78 -2.82
N ILE A 242 12.78 0.89 -1.95
CA ILE A 242 13.62 -0.17 -1.40
C ILE A 242 14.02 -1.19 -2.47
N PRO A 243 13.11 -1.66 -3.36
CA PRO A 243 13.49 -2.51 -4.50
C PRO A 243 14.56 -1.90 -5.39
N ALA A 244 14.40 -0.63 -5.76
CA ALA A 244 15.38 0.08 -6.60
C ALA A 244 16.76 0.16 -5.95
N LEU A 245 16.81 0.38 -4.62
CA LEU A 245 18.08 0.39 -3.88
C LEU A 245 18.72 -1.00 -3.76
N TYR A 246 17.95 -2.07 -3.63
CA TYR A 246 18.49 -3.43 -3.67
C TYR A 246 19.13 -3.72 -5.02
N HIS A 247 18.43 -3.42 -6.13
CA HIS A 247 19.00 -3.60 -7.46
C HIS A 247 20.25 -2.72 -7.69
N TYR A 248 20.22 -1.47 -7.23
CA TYR A 248 21.40 -0.61 -7.26
C TYR A 248 22.57 -1.23 -6.48
N ALA A 249 22.34 -1.73 -5.27
CA ALA A 249 23.36 -2.35 -4.44
C ALA A 249 23.93 -3.62 -5.08
N GLU A 250 23.06 -4.47 -5.64
CA GLU A 250 23.46 -5.72 -6.33
C GLU A 250 24.29 -5.43 -7.58
N LEU A 251 23.82 -4.54 -8.46
CA LEU A 251 24.54 -4.19 -9.69
C LEU A 251 25.90 -3.53 -9.43
N THR A 252 26.03 -2.74 -8.36
CA THR A 252 27.26 -2.02 -8.00
C THR A 252 28.16 -2.76 -7.01
N GLY A 253 27.72 -3.93 -6.50
CA GLY A 253 28.48 -4.73 -5.54
C GLY A 253 28.54 -4.14 -4.12
N ARG A 254 27.56 -3.30 -3.72
CA ARG A 254 27.51 -2.56 -2.45
C ARG A 254 26.80 -3.33 -1.34
N ALA A 255 27.49 -4.31 -0.75
CA ALA A 255 26.96 -5.10 0.36
C ALA A 255 26.64 -4.27 1.63
N ASP A 256 27.30 -3.13 1.84
CA ASP A 256 26.99 -2.20 2.93
C ASP A 256 25.59 -1.63 2.80
N ILE A 257 25.14 -1.32 1.60
CA ILE A 257 23.78 -0.82 1.32
C ILE A 257 22.75 -1.93 1.59
N ALA A 258 23.00 -3.14 1.12
CA ALA A 258 22.08 -4.27 1.31
C ALA A 258 21.74 -4.49 2.80
N LYS A 259 22.73 -4.39 3.70
CA LYS A 259 22.50 -4.51 5.14
C LYS A 259 21.62 -3.38 5.71
N ASP A 260 21.80 -2.14 5.26
CA ASP A 260 20.93 -1.04 5.65
C ASP A 260 19.50 -1.24 5.15
N LEU A 261 19.33 -1.78 3.92
CA LEU A 261 18.02 -2.08 3.34
C LEU A 261 17.31 -3.20 4.09
N ASP A 262 18.02 -4.23 4.54
CA ASP A 262 17.44 -5.29 5.38
C ASP A 262 16.81 -4.70 6.65
N ARG A 263 17.44 -3.70 7.26
CA ARG A 263 16.88 -3.00 8.43
C ARG A 263 15.64 -2.19 8.06
N LEU A 264 15.61 -1.56 6.88
CA LEU A 264 14.42 -0.84 6.40
C LEU A 264 13.27 -1.81 6.13
N VAL A 265 13.51 -2.94 5.46
CA VAL A 265 12.46 -3.95 5.23
C VAL A 265 11.92 -4.48 6.56
N ALA A 266 12.79 -4.79 7.53
CA ALA A 266 12.36 -5.23 8.86
C ALA A 266 11.43 -4.21 9.55
N GLY A 267 11.74 -2.90 9.46
CA GLY A 267 10.87 -1.85 9.99
C GLY A 267 9.53 -1.73 9.27
N HIS A 268 9.52 -1.90 7.94
CA HIS A 268 8.28 -1.85 7.16
C HIS A 268 7.41 -3.11 7.34
N LEU A 269 8.00 -4.28 7.64
CA LEU A 269 7.26 -5.49 7.97
C LEU A 269 6.36 -5.34 9.20
N GLU A 270 6.67 -4.39 10.10
CA GLU A 270 5.81 -4.04 11.23
C GLU A 270 4.41 -3.56 10.81
N PHE A 271 4.24 -3.13 9.56
CA PHE A 271 2.99 -2.64 8.99
C PHE A 271 2.33 -3.64 8.04
N ILE A 272 2.90 -4.82 7.84
CA ILE A 272 2.24 -5.91 7.11
C ILE A 272 1.36 -6.69 8.08
N LEU A 273 0.06 -6.74 7.78
CA LEU A 273 -0.96 -7.45 8.55
C LEU A 273 -0.84 -8.98 8.34
N PRO A 274 -1.36 -9.79 9.26
CA PRO A 274 -1.22 -11.24 9.19
C PRO A 274 -1.81 -11.90 7.92
N ASP A 275 -2.72 -11.23 7.23
CA ASP A 275 -3.30 -11.68 5.96
C ASP A 275 -2.56 -11.15 4.71
N GLY A 276 -1.43 -10.48 4.89
CA GLY A 276 -0.60 -9.91 3.82
C GLY A 276 -1.00 -8.50 3.39
N GLY A 277 -1.99 -7.90 4.03
CA GLY A 277 -2.40 -6.52 3.80
C GLY A 277 -1.34 -5.52 4.30
N LEU A 278 -1.18 -4.41 3.61
CA LEU A 278 -0.30 -3.32 4.02
C LEU A 278 -1.09 -2.21 4.72
N ASP A 279 -0.78 -1.94 5.98
CA ASP A 279 -1.35 -0.84 6.75
C ASP A 279 -0.63 0.47 6.42
N ASN A 280 -1.05 1.14 5.36
CA ASN A 280 -0.54 2.46 4.93
C ASN A 280 -1.62 3.55 5.00
N SER A 281 -2.63 3.36 5.85
CA SER A 281 -3.75 4.29 6.02
C SER A 281 -3.31 5.68 6.50
N MET A 282 -2.18 5.75 7.23
CA MET A 282 -1.57 6.98 7.75
C MET A 282 -0.44 7.53 6.86
N GLY A 283 -0.08 6.86 5.77
CA GLY A 283 1.02 7.24 4.90
C GLY A 283 0.83 8.59 4.22
N SER A 284 1.94 9.25 3.89
CA SER A 284 1.94 10.59 3.26
C SER A 284 1.30 10.60 1.86
N ARG A 285 1.20 9.44 1.23
CA ARG A 285 0.50 9.23 -0.05
C ARG A 285 -0.64 8.22 0.07
N SER A 286 -1.33 8.21 1.20
CA SER A 286 -2.49 7.33 1.43
C SER A 286 -3.58 7.44 0.36
N CYS A 287 -3.61 8.52 -0.43
CA CYS A 287 -4.44 8.64 -1.64
C CYS A 287 -4.17 7.56 -2.70
N LYS A 288 -3.01 6.93 -2.65
CA LYS A 288 -2.62 5.81 -3.52
C LYS A 288 -2.82 4.45 -2.88
N TRP A 289 -3.06 4.43 -1.57
CA TRP A 289 -3.16 3.20 -0.82
C TRP A 289 -4.28 2.29 -1.32
N THR A 290 -3.95 1.04 -1.44
CA THR A 290 -4.86 -0.09 -1.53
C THR A 290 -4.51 -1.05 -0.39
N TYR A 291 -5.38 -1.95 -0.04
CA TYR A 291 -5.08 -2.90 1.03
C TYR A 291 -3.88 -3.81 0.70
N TRP A 292 -3.63 -4.08 -0.58
CA TRP A 292 -2.48 -4.86 -1.04
C TRP A 292 -1.22 -4.02 -1.31
N GLY A 293 -1.26 -2.70 -1.24
CA GLY A 293 -0.11 -1.83 -1.49
C GLY A 293 -0.51 -0.44 -1.97
N SER A 294 0.06 0.01 -3.08
CA SER A 294 -0.23 1.29 -3.72
C SER A 294 -0.60 1.11 -5.19
N ARG A 295 -1.67 1.75 -5.64
CA ARG A 295 -2.25 1.51 -6.99
C ARG A 295 -1.37 1.88 -8.18
N THR A 296 -0.39 2.77 -8.01
CA THR A 296 0.44 3.29 -9.11
C THR A 296 1.94 3.00 -8.96
N SER A 297 2.32 2.20 -7.97
CA SER A 297 3.69 1.74 -7.74
C SER A 297 3.93 0.35 -8.36
N ASP A 298 5.10 -0.22 -8.11
CA ASP A 298 5.59 -1.39 -8.83
C ASP A 298 5.44 -2.73 -8.08
N GLY A 299 5.08 -2.69 -6.78
CA GLY A 299 4.80 -3.87 -5.96
C GLY A 299 5.93 -4.29 -5.01
N LEU A 300 5.56 -4.80 -3.85
CA LEU A 300 6.47 -5.03 -2.70
C LEU A 300 7.25 -6.36 -2.72
N LEU A 301 6.92 -7.27 -3.64
CA LEU A 301 7.57 -8.59 -3.71
C LEU A 301 9.10 -8.54 -3.86
N PRO A 302 9.70 -7.61 -4.65
CA PRO A 302 11.15 -7.56 -4.80
C PRO A 302 11.88 -7.23 -3.50
N ALA A 303 11.37 -6.28 -2.69
CA ALA A 303 11.95 -5.97 -1.39
C ALA A 303 11.93 -7.18 -0.45
N LEU A 304 10.79 -7.88 -0.40
CA LEU A 304 10.65 -9.11 0.39
C LEU A 304 11.56 -10.24 -0.12
N ALA A 305 11.70 -10.38 -1.44
CA ALA A 305 12.55 -11.41 -2.05
C ALA A 305 14.02 -11.23 -1.69
N HIS A 306 14.55 -10.02 -1.82
CA HIS A 306 15.93 -9.72 -1.41
C HIS A 306 16.14 -9.94 0.09
N TYR A 307 15.23 -9.45 0.92
CA TYR A 307 15.29 -9.66 2.36
C TYR A 307 15.25 -11.14 2.74
N ALA A 308 14.41 -11.95 2.08
CA ALA A 308 14.37 -13.40 2.28
C ALA A 308 15.69 -14.10 1.87
N LYS A 309 16.33 -13.67 0.77
CA LYS A 309 17.66 -14.16 0.35
C LYS A 309 18.75 -13.92 1.41
N HIS A 310 18.64 -12.84 2.15
CA HIS A 310 19.56 -12.50 3.23
C HIS A 310 19.18 -13.14 4.58
N GLY A 311 18.17 -14.03 4.61
CA GLY A 311 17.69 -14.69 5.82
C GLY A 311 16.79 -13.82 6.69
N GLY A 312 16.14 -12.84 6.10
CA GLY A 312 15.24 -11.92 6.78
C GLY A 312 14.00 -12.62 7.35
N LYS A 313 13.76 -12.41 8.66
CA LYS A 313 12.66 -13.05 9.39
C LYS A 313 11.30 -12.62 8.87
N GLY A 314 10.37 -13.57 8.74
CA GLY A 314 8.99 -13.33 8.29
C GLY A 314 8.85 -13.02 6.80
N ALA A 315 9.95 -12.85 6.04
CA ALA A 315 9.90 -12.44 4.64
C ALA A 315 9.19 -13.47 3.74
N VAL A 316 9.48 -14.76 3.91
CA VAL A 316 8.84 -15.85 3.14
C VAL A 316 7.35 -15.91 3.41
N ARG A 317 6.94 -15.72 4.66
CA ARG A 317 5.53 -15.63 5.07
C ARG A 317 4.85 -14.40 4.45
N ALA A 318 5.52 -13.25 4.44
CA ALA A 318 5.01 -12.05 3.79
C ALA A 318 4.80 -12.25 2.29
N ILE A 319 5.75 -12.90 1.59
CA ILE A 319 5.63 -13.25 0.16
C ILE A 319 4.40 -14.14 -0.07
N ASP A 320 4.24 -15.22 0.70
CA ASP A 320 3.10 -16.14 0.59
C ASP A 320 1.76 -15.43 0.77
N ARG A 321 1.62 -14.67 1.88
CA ARG A 321 0.39 -13.94 2.19
C ARG A 321 0.07 -12.89 1.14
N HIS A 322 1.08 -12.16 0.68
CA HIS A 322 0.91 -11.13 -0.33
C HIS A 322 0.52 -11.69 -1.69
N LEU A 323 1.14 -12.78 -2.16
CA LEU A 323 0.74 -13.46 -3.41
C LEU A 323 -0.71 -13.95 -3.34
N LYS A 324 -1.15 -14.52 -2.22
CA LYS A 324 -2.56 -14.92 -1.99
C LYS A 324 -3.51 -13.73 -2.04
N LEU A 325 -3.11 -12.60 -1.46
CA LEU A 325 -3.89 -11.36 -1.49
C LEU A 325 -4.02 -10.79 -2.90
N LEU A 326 -2.92 -10.73 -3.67
CA LEU A 326 -2.93 -10.31 -5.07
C LEU A 326 -3.81 -11.23 -5.93
N ALA A 327 -3.72 -12.54 -5.74
CA ALA A 327 -4.58 -13.51 -6.43
C ALA A 327 -6.07 -13.28 -6.09
N LYS A 328 -6.41 -13.03 -4.81
CA LYS A 328 -7.77 -12.69 -4.36
C LYS A 328 -8.29 -11.41 -5.01
N CYS A 329 -7.42 -10.42 -5.22
CA CYS A 329 -7.76 -9.15 -5.87
C CYS A 329 -7.65 -9.19 -7.41
N THR A 330 -7.35 -10.35 -8.00
CA THR A 330 -7.35 -10.54 -9.46
C THR A 330 -8.77 -10.84 -9.94
N SER A 331 -9.20 -10.12 -10.98
CA SER A 331 -10.52 -10.29 -11.60
C SER A 331 -10.61 -11.54 -12.46
N ASP A 332 -11.84 -11.94 -12.84
CA ASP A 332 -12.07 -13.05 -13.78
C ASP A 332 -11.53 -12.74 -15.19
N THR A 333 -11.26 -11.47 -15.49
CA THR A 333 -10.61 -11.05 -16.74
C THR A 333 -9.09 -11.08 -16.67
N GLY A 334 -8.51 -11.38 -15.50
CA GLY A 334 -7.08 -11.44 -15.24
C GLY A 334 -6.44 -10.09 -14.89
N LEU A 335 -7.19 -9.01 -14.75
CA LEU A 335 -6.68 -7.71 -14.32
C LEU A 335 -6.79 -7.53 -12.80
N LEU A 336 -5.89 -6.77 -12.21
CA LEU A 336 -5.85 -6.47 -10.78
C LEU A 336 -6.87 -5.39 -10.41
N TYR A 337 -7.68 -5.64 -9.38
CA TYR A 337 -8.56 -4.66 -8.75
C TYR A 337 -7.79 -3.69 -7.84
N GLY A 338 -8.31 -2.48 -7.66
CA GLY A 338 -7.73 -1.45 -6.81
C GLY A 338 -7.87 -1.67 -5.29
N GLY A 339 -8.38 -2.82 -4.85
CA GLY A 339 -8.53 -3.16 -3.43
C GLY A 339 -9.45 -4.34 -3.20
N LEU A 340 -9.66 -4.69 -1.92
CA LEU A 340 -10.34 -5.92 -1.49
C LEU A 340 -11.78 -6.05 -2.00
N TYR A 341 -12.53 -4.95 -2.01
CA TYR A 341 -13.99 -4.96 -2.25
C TYR A 341 -14.40 -4.21 -3.52
N TYR A 342 -13.48 -3.99 -4.46
CA TYR A 342 -13.79 -3.41 -5.77
C TYR A 342 -14.81 -4.24 -6.54
N ARG A 343 -14.64 -5.59 -6.53
CA ARG A 343 -15.59 -6.50 -7.18
C ARG A 343 -17.00 -6.37 -6.58
N GLU A 344 -17.11 -6.36 -5.26
CA GLU A 344 -18.37 -6.24 -4.53
C GLU A 344 -19.02 -4.86 -4.74
N ALA A 345 -18.22 -3.83 -4.87
CA ALA A 345 -18.67 -2.47 -5.17
C ALA A 345 -19.05 -2.26 -6.64
N GLY A 346 -18.79 -3.24 -7.52
CA GLY A 346 -19.01 -3.12 -8.96
C GLY A 346 -18.01 -2.21 -9.68
N GLU A 347 -16.86 -1.92 -9.05
CA GLU A 347 -15.81 -1.10 -9.66
C GLU A 347 -14.97 -1.94 -10.64
N PRO A 348 -14.57 -1.39 -11.79
CA PRO A 348 -13.80 -2.13 -12.78
C PRO A 348 -12.35 -2.36 -12.32
N PRO A 349 -11.71 -3.48 -12.75
CA PRO A 349 -10.28 -3.67 -12.57
C PRO A 349 -9.48 -2.74 -13.50
N CYS A 350 -8.21 -2.50 -13.17
CA CYS A 350 -7.40 -1.52 -13.88
C CYS A 350 -6.17 -2.16 -14.53
N ILE A 351 -5.94 -1.81 -15.81
CA ILE A 351 -4.77 -2.28 -16.53
C ILE A 351 -3.47 -1.67 -15.98
N HIS A 352 -3.52 -0.42 -15.48
CA HIS A 352 -2.38 0.25 -14.86
C HIS A 352 -1.90 -0.53 -13.62
N HIS A 353 -2.82 -0.91 -12.72
CA HIS A 353 -2.46 -1.72 -11.56
C HIS A 353 -1.78 -3.04 -11.98
N THR A 354 -2.26 -3.64 -13.07
CA THR A 354 -1.75 -4.93 -13.57
C THR A 354 -0.36 -4.80 -14.17
N PHE A 355 -0.13 -3.86 -15.12
CA PHE A 355 1.18 -3.75 -15.75
C PHE A 355 2.25 -3.16 -14.82
N ALA A 356 1.87 -2.37 -13.83
CA ALA A 356 2.81 -1.89 -12.83
C ALA A 356 3.29 -3.05 -11.93
N HIS A 357 2.35 -3.84 -11.39
CA HIS A 357 2.67 -4.88 -10.40
C HIS A 357 3.16 -6.19 -10.99
N VAL A 358 2.90 -6.48 -12.26
CA VAL A 358 3.40 -7.70 -12.91
C VAL A 358 4.92 -7.81 -12.89
N LYS A 359 5.63 -6.68 -12.89
CA LYS A 359 7.09 -6.61 -12.80
C LYS A 359 7.61 -7.18 -11.48
N SER A 360 6.90 -6.95 -10.39
CA SER A 360 7.29 -7.41 -9.06
C SER A 360 7.33 -8.94 -8.96
N ILE A 361 6.44 -9.62 -9.68
CA ILE A 361 6.45 -11.09 -9.75
C ILE A 361 7.68 -11.57 -10.53
N VAL A 362 8.06 -10.89 -11.61
CA VAL A 362 9.28 -11.23 -12.36
C VAL A 362 10.52 -11.06 -11.49
N ASP A 363 10.63 -9.96 -10.77
CA ASP A 363 11.76 -9.71 -9.88
C ASP A 363 11.82 -10.75 -8.74
N LEU A 364 10.69 -11.15 -8.16
CA LEU A 364 10.60 -12.26 -7.21
C LEU A 364 11.15 -13.57 -7.80
N LEU A 365 10.70 -13.91 -9.02
CA LEU A 365 11.08 -15.16 -9.69
C LEU A 365 12.56 -15.20 -10.08
N LEU A 366 13.13 -14.07 -10.49
CA LEU A 366 14.56 -13.93 -10.80
C LEU A 366 15.43 -13.87 -9.56
N ALA A 367 14.98 -13.19 -8.52
CA ALA A 367 15.67 -13.19 -7.22
C ALA A 367 15.72 -14.59 -6.60
N ALA A 368 14.73 -15.42 -6.87
CA ALA A 368 14.63 -16.82 -6.41
C ALA A 368 14.92 -17.01 -4.90
N PRO A 369 14.18 -16.31 -4.01
CA PRO A 369 14.36 -16.51 -2.58
C PRO A 369 13.92 -17.92 -2.16
N PRO A 370 14.27 -18.39 -0.95
CA PRO A 370 13.79 -19.67 -0.44
C PRO A 370 12.25 -19.75 -0.51
N GLU A 371 11.69 -20.87 -1.01
CA GLU A 371 10.25 -21.09 -1.04
C GLU A 371 9.69 -21.47 0.34
N LYS A 372 10.53 -21.96 1.22
CA LYS A 372 10.19 -22.35 2.59
C LYS A 372 11.08 -21.65 3.58
N SER A 373 10.52 -21.21 4.69
CA SER A 373 11.30 -20.79 5.86
C SER A 373 11.02 -21.69 7.05
N ALA A 374 11.83 -21.56 8.09
CA ALA A 374 11.41 -21.89 9.44
C ALA A 374 10.11 -21.15 9.75
N ASP A 375 9.29 -21.69 10.66
CA ASP A 375 8.02 -21.06 11.09
C ASP A 375 8.32 -19.76 11.84
N GLU A 376 8.57 -18.70 11.08
CA GLU A 376 8.88 -17.36 11.58
C GLU A 376 7.66 -16.46 11.35
N PRO A 377 7.02 -16.00 12.45
CA PRO A 377 5.84 -15.15 12.34
C PRO A 377 6.18 -13.79 11.73
N LEU A 378 5.19 -13.15 11.10
CA LEU A 378 5.24 -11.72 10.83
C LEU A 378 5.24 -10.96 12.16
N PRO A 379 5.87 -9.76 12.21
CA PRO A 379 5.84 -8.94 13.43
C PRO A 379 4.43 -8.71 13.97
N ARG A 380 3.44 -8.53 13.08
CA ARG A 380 2.02 -8.34 13.46
C ARG A 380 1.30 -9.65 13.85
N GLU A 381 1.90 -10.81 13.69
CA GLU A 381 1.35 -12.08 14.23
C GLU A 381 1.73 -12.29 15.69
N GLU A 382 2.81 -11.68 16.15
CA GLU A 382 3.26 -11.73 17.53
C GLU A 382 2.42 -10.83 18.45
N GLU A 383 2.32 -11.23 19.72
CA GLU A 383 1.66 -10.44 20.77
C GLU A 383 2.73 -9.66 21.55
N TYR A 384 3.02 -8.42 21.12
CA TYR A 384 4.08 -7.58 21.68
C TYR A 384 3.56 -6.44 22.59
N GLY A 385 2.26 -6.32 22.77
CA GLY A 385 1.65 -5.22 23.51
C GLY A 385 1.67 -3.91 22.72
N ARG A 386 2.81 -3.17 22.74
CA ARG A 386 2.98 -1.86 22.09
C ARG A 386 4.29 -1.74 21.35
N ARG A 387 4.27 -1.09 20.17
CA ARG A 387 5.44 -0.57 19.44
C ARG A 387 5.18 0.86 18.99
N SER A 388 6.20 1.73 19.08
CA SER A 388 6.09 3.17 18.81
C SER A 388 7.00 3.59 17.66
N PHE A 389 6.49 4.44 16.78
CA PHE A 389 7.21 5.05 15.67
C PHE A 389 7.09 6.58 15.78
N PRO A 390 7.93 7.24 16.61
CA PRO A 390 7.81 8.67 16.89
C PRO A 390 7.96 9.56 15.66
N ASP A 391 8.89 9.25 14.73
CA ASP A 391 9.08 9.99 13.48
C ASP A 391 7.84 9.96 12.57
N PHE A 392 6.92 9.06 12.85
CA PHE A 392 5.68 8.85 12.11
C PHE A 392 4.42 9.12 12.95
N ALA A 393 4.59 9.52 14.22
CA ALA A 393 3.55 9.71 15.23
C ALA A 393 2.53 8.56 15.26
N THR A 394 3.02 7.31 15.14
CA THR A 394 2.19 6.11 15.02
C THR A 394 2.52 5.12 16.12
N GLU A 395 1.47 4.57 16.74
CA GLU A 395 1.52 3.52 17.74
C GLU A 395 0.88 2.25 17.19
N LEU A 396 1.56 1.13 17.33
CA LEU A 396 1.04 -0.19 16.99
C LEU A 396 0.72 -0.96 18.27
N ALA A 397 -0.40 -1.65 18.27
CA ALA A 397 -0.82 -2.54 19.36
C ALA A 397 -1.05 -3.96 18.84
N ALA A 398 -0.60 -4.96 19.61
CA ALA A 398 -0.85 -6.38 19.39
C ALA A 398 -1.21 -7.01 20.72
N VAL A 399 -2.52 -7.28 20.94
CA VAL A 399 -3.07 -7.74 22.20
C VAL A 399 -4.09 -8.85 21.96
N GLY A 400 -3.80 -10.05 22.39
CA GLY A 400 -4.61 -11.22 22.11
C GLY A 400 -4.84 -11.42 20.59
N PRO A 401 -6.09 -11.58 20.14
CA PRO A 401 -6.40 -11.73 18.71
C PRO A 401 -6.37 -10.41 17.91
N TRP A 402 -6.19 -9.27 18.57
CA TRP A 402 -6.30 -7.94 17.99
C TRP A 402 -4.97 -7.34 17.55
N ARG A 403 -5.01 -6.65 16.42
CA ARG A 403 -3.93 -5.79 15.92
C ARG A 403 -4.51 -4.42 15.61
N ALA A 404 -3.87 -3.38 16.12
CA ALA A 404 -4.35 -2.02 15.91
C ALA A 404 -3.21 -1.07 15.59
N SER A 405 -3.53 -0.02 14.87
CA SER A 405 -2.67 1.13 14.63
C SER A 405 -3.42 2.40 15.01
N PHE A 406 -2.73 3.33 15.66
CA PHE A 406 -3.23 4.65 16.02
C PHE A 406 -2.23 5.67 15.52
N SER A 407 -2.69 6.73 14.87
CA SER A 407 -1.80 7.77 14.37
C SER A 407 -2.31 9.17 14.67
N ALA A 408 -1.37 10.05 14.96
CA ALA A 408 -1.57 11.48 15.02
C ALA A 408 -0.66 12.19 14.02
N ASN A 409 -0.30 11.52 12.93
CA ASN A 409 0.54 12.07 11.90
C ASN A 409 -0.10 13.32 11.30
N ASP A 410 0.61 14.46 11.41
CA ASP A 410 0.20 15.75 10.88
C ASP A 410 0.80 16.02 9.50
N ASN A 411 1.03 14.97 8.74
CA ASN A 411 1.68 15.05 7.45
C ASN A 411 0.88 15.94 6.49
N TYR A 412 1.46 17.08 6.17
CA TYR A 412 0.90 18.03 5.21
C TYR A 412 1.32 17.62 3.80
N SER A 413 0.35 17.38 2.94
CA SER A 413 0.62 17.78 1.56
C SER A 413 0.65 19.32 1.50
N ASN A 414 1.24 19.91 0.47
CA ASN A 414 1.22 21.36 0.22
C ASN A 414 -0.20 21.98 0.21
N ARG A 415 -1.24 21.19 0.47
CA ARG A 415 -2.65 21.46 0.24
C ARG A 415 -3.55 21.28 1.47
N GLY A 416 -2.96 20.98 2.61
CA GLY A 416 -3.64 20.82 3.90
C GLY A 416 -3.67 19.36 4.39
N PRO A 417 -4.25 19.11 5.58
CA PRO A 417 -4.32 17.77 6.14
C PRO A 417 -5.20 16.89 5.26
N VAL A 418 -4.64 15.78 4.78
CA VAL A 418 -5.34 14.79 3.96
C VAL A 418 -5.57 13.49 4.73
N ASN A 419 -4.76 13.28 5.76
CA ASN A 419 -4.76 12.10 6.60
C ASN A 419 -5.34 12.40 7.99
N VAL A 420 -5.46 11.34 8.77
CA VAL A 420 -6.03 11.33 10.10
C VAL A 420 -5.08 11.99 11.09
N GLY A 421 -5.30 13.26 11.39
CA GLY A 421 -4.46 14.02 12.32
C GLY A 421 -4.85 13.90 13.80
N GLY A 422 -6.09 13.58 14.10
CA GLY A 422 -6.70 13.73 15.43
C GLY A 422 -6.52 12.55 16.39
N GLY A 423 -5.55 11.66 16.16
CA GLY A 423 -5.30 10.55 17.06
C GLY A 423 -6.37 9.44 17.01
N SER A 424 -6.96 9.20 15.86
CA SER A 424 -7.93 8.11 15.65
C SER A 424 -7.24 6.76 15.42
N PRO A 425 -7.92 5.61 15.65
CA PRO A 425 -7.45 4.34 15.17
C PRO A 425 -7.39 4.37 13.64
N THR A 426 -6.25 3.99 13.09
CA THR A 426 -6.04 3.96 11.64
C THR A 426 -6.22 2.57 11.07
N MET A 427 -6.06 1.54 11.91
CA MET A 427 -6.35 0.15 11.59
C MET A 427 -6.81 -0.57 12.84
N LEU A 428 -7.85 -1.38 12.70
CA LEU A 428 -8.24 -2.40 13.67
C LEU A 428 -8.47 -3.71 12.91
N TRP A 429 -7.72 -4.73 13.27
CA TRP A 429 -7.72 -6.03 12.62
C TRP A 429 -7.88 -7.13 13.69
N HIS A 430 -8.63 -8.16 13.36
CA HIS A 430 -8.86 -9.31 14.25
C HIS A 430 -8.46 -10.61 13.55
N ARG A 431 -7.88 -11.54 14.31
CA ARG A 431 -7.37 -12.82 13.78
C ARG A 431 -8.38 -13.57 12.92
N ASP A 432 -9.62 -13.66 13.35
CA ASP A 432 -10.66 -14.45 12.68
C ASP A 432 -11.47 -13.62 11.67
N MET A 433 -11.57 -12.29 11.91
CA MET A 433 -12.39 -11.39 11.09
C MET A 433 -11.59 -10.65 10.01
N GLY A 434 -10.25 -10.61 10.08
CA GLY A 434 -9.46 -9.71 9.25
C GLY A 434 -9.68 -8.24 9.61
N VAL A 435 -9.71 -7.35 8.63
CA VAL A 435 -9.94 -5.90 8.86
C VAL A 435 -11.32 -5.67 9.46
N VAL A 436 -11.36 -5.00 10.60
CA VAL A 436 -12.58 -4.58 11.33
C VAL A 436 -12.87 -3.11 11.06
N ALA A 437 -11.88 -2.23 11.18
CA ALA A 437 -12.01 -0.82 10.85
C ALA A 437 -10.68 -0.31 10.27
N ALA A 438 -10.75 0.67 9.38
CA ALA A 438 -9.57 1.32 8.83
C ALA A 438 -9.84 2.80 8.58
N ALA A 439 -8.85 3.64 8.84
CA ALA A 439 -8.93 5.03 8.45
C ALA A 439 -8.80 5.15 6.92
N THR A 440 -9.57 6.07 6.37
CA THR A 440 -9.49 6.43 4.95
C THR A 440 -9.57 7.94 4.80
N MET A 441 -9.23 8.44 3.64
CA MET A 441 -9.33 9.87 3.35
C MET A 441 -10.78 10.34 3.41
N PHE A 442 -10.99 11.59 3.79
CA PHE A 442 -12.31 12.24 3.80
C PHE A 442 -12.56 13.07 2.52
N SER A 443 -11.56 13.22 1.69
CA SER A 443 -11.69 13.78 0.35
C SER A 443 -10.48 13.47 -0.51
N TYR A 444 -10.67 13.38 -1.82
CA TYR A 444 -9.61 13.20 -2.81
C TYR A 444 -10.07 13.73 -4.17
N PHE A 445 -9.11 13.92 -5.05
CA PHE A 445 -9.34 14.35 -6.42
C PHE A 445 -9.06 13.17 -7.37
N TYR A 446 -9.93 12.98 -8.36
CA TYR A 446 -9.69 12.06 -9.45
C TYR A 446 -8.81 12.75 -10.50
N ALA A 447 -7.52 12.39 -10.58
CA ALA A 447 -6.68 12.77 -11.71
C ALA A 447 -7.13 12.03 -12.98
N GLU A 448 -7.49 10.78 -12.81
CA GLU A 448 -8.10 9.85 -13.77
C GLU A 448 -8.92 8.81 -12.96
N PRO A 449 -9.81 8.04 -13.56
CA PRO A 449 -10.73 7.16 -12.81
C PRO A 449 -10.11 6.24 -11.76
N THR A 450 -8.83 5.86 -11.93
CA THR A 450 -8.11 5.00 -10.98
C THR A 450 -6.89 5.64 -10.35
N ASN A 451 -6.62 6.91 -10.65
CA ASN A 451 -5.50 7.65 -10.10
C ASN A 451 -5.99 8.82 -9.23
N PHE A 452 -6.02 8.58 -7.92
CA PHE A 452 -6.47 9.56 -6.95
C PHE A 452 -5.30 10.39 -6.45
N GLN A 453 -5.56 11.66 -6.20
CA GLN A 453 -4.60 12.63 -5.67
C GLN A 453 -5.20 13.36 -4.47
N ASP A 454 -4.35 13.83 -3.58
CA ASP A 454 -4.69 14.64 -2.44
C ASP A 454 -4.72 16.13 -2.84
N GLN A 455 -5.83 16.64 -3.35
CA GLN A 455 -5.96 18.04 -3.76
C GLN A 455 -7.14 18.72 -3.06
N ARG A 456 -7.07 20.06 -2.91
CA ARG A 456 -8.13 20.86 -2.26
C ARG A 456 -9.45 20.98 -3.04
N ARG A 457 -9.49 20.61 -4.32
CA ARG A 457 -10.71 20.59 -5.12
C ARG A 457 -11.29 19.18 -5.11
N TYR A 458 -12.08 18.90 -4.12
CA TYR A 458 -12.46 17.54 -3.78
C TYR A 458 -13.87 17.16 -4.17
N ILE A 459 -14.00 15.91 -4.54
CA ILE A 459 -15.22 15.15 -4.33
C ILE A 459 -15.19 14.71 -2.85
N GLY A 460 -16.18 15.14 -2.07
CA GLY A 460 -16.39 14.64 -0.71
C GLY A 460 -16.73 13.15 -0.77
N VAL A 461 -16.08 12.36 0.06
CA VAL A 461 -16.34 10.92 0.18
C VAL A 461 -16.65 10.60 1.63
N GLU A 462 -17.43 9.55 1.88
CA GLU A 462 -17.60 9.04 3.23
C GLU A 462 -16.29 8.42 3.69
N THR A 463 -15.66 9.04 4.68
CA THR A 463 -14.46 8.45 5.30
C THR A 463 -14.84 7.30 6.20
N LEU A 464 -14.07 6.21 6.13
CA LEU A 464 -14.21 5.06 7.03
C LEU A 464 -13.41 5.23 8.33
N THR A 465 -12.95 6.42 8.64
CA THR A 465 -12.20 6.72 9.86
C THR A 465 -13.12 6.81 11.06
N PRO A 466 -12.87 6.10 12.16
CA PRO A 466 -13.55 6.33 13.43
C PRO A 466 -13.27 7.76 13.94
N ARG A 467 -14.32 8.49 14.35
CA ARG A 467 -14.19 9.93 14.61
C ARG A 467 -15.31 10.54 15.43
N ILE A 468 -15.05 11.71 15.98
CA ILE A 468 -16.07 12.65 16.45
C ILE A 468 -16.43 13.59 15.30
N ASP A 469 -17.73 13.70 15.01
CA ASP A 469 -18.28 14.69 14.08
C ASP A 469 -19.26 15.60 14.81
N CYS A 470 -19.14 16.92 14.61
CA CYS A 470 -19.99 17.95 15.19
C CYS A 470 -20.17 19.08 14.18
N GLU A 471 -21.33 19.17 13.51
CA GLU A 471 -21.73 20.30 12.64
C GLU A 471 -20.65 20.76 11.63
N GLY A 472 -19.97 19.80 10.97
CA GLY A 472 -18.90 20.09 9.99
C GLY A 472 -17.49 20.18 10.58
N PHE A 473 -17.36 20.02 11.90
CA PHE A 473 -16.08 19.89 12.61
C PHE A 473 -15.80 18.44 12.95
N SER A 474 -14.53 18.03 12.94
CA SER A 474 -14.13 16.68 13.31
C SER A 474 -12.76 16.67 13.98
N ASN A 475 -12.52 15.68 14.85
CA ASN A 475 -11.20 15.48 15.43
C ASN A 475 -10.16 15.08 14.38
N VAL A 476 -10.54 14.36 13.33
CA VAL A 476 -9.60 13.90 12.27
C VAL A 476 -8.94 15.03 11.51
N MET A 477 -9.50 16.25 11.56
CA MET A 477 -8.94 17.44 10.95
C MET A 477 -7.97 18.18 11.89
N ASP A 478 -7.83 17.76 13.14
CA ASP A 478 -6.95 18.43 14.10
C ASP A 478 -5.52 17.88 14.06
N ALA A 479 -4.68 18.49 13.23
CA ALA A 479 -3.25 18.18 13.18
C ALA A 479 -2.49 18.50 14.49
N GLY A 480 -3.12 19.28 15.39
CA GLY A 480 -2.53 19.69 16.67
C GLY A 480 -2.87 18.81 17.86
N ALA A 481 -3.73 17.79 17.71
CA ALA A 481 -4.18 16.94 18.81
C ALA A 481 -3.00 16.28 19.55
N LYS A 482 -3.02 16.36 20.89
CA LYS A 482 -2.01 15.73 21.75
C LYS A 482 -2.42 14.30 22.05
N THR A 483 -1.48 13.38 21.94
CA THR A 483 -1.73 11.95 22.15
C THR A 483 -0.85 11.36 23.23
N THR A 484 -1.35 10.35 23.91
CA THR A 484 -0.58 9.50 24.83
C THR A 484 -0.89 8.04 24.56
N ALA A 485 0.10 7.17 24.75
CA ALA A 485 -0.04 5.73 24.61
C ALA A 485 0.69 5.01 25.75
N ASP A 486 0.08 3.96 26.28
CA ASP A 486 0.62 3.09 27.31
C ASP A 486 0.22 1.64 27.09
N PHE A 487 1.03 0.71 27.62
CA PHE A 487 0.68 -0.71 27.68
C PHE A 487 0.95 -1.21 29.09
N SER A 488 -0.11 -1.54 29.81
CA SER A 488 -0.04 -2.03 31.18
C SER A 488 -1.21 -2.96 31.48
N GLY A 489 -0.98 -3.92 32.40
CA GLY A 489 -2.00 -4.86 32.81
C GLY A 489 -2.63 -5.68 31.68
N GLY A 490 -1.86 -5.98 30.61
CA GLY A 490 -2.34 -6.74 29.45
C GLY A 490 -3.28 -5.96 28.52
N ALA A 491 -3.32 -4.64 28.64
CA ALA A 491 -4.11 -3.80 27.76
C ALA A 491 -3.31 -2.61 27.23
N PHE A 492 -3.56 -2.27 25.98
CA PHE A 492 -3.07 -1.06 25.34
C PHE A 492 -4.07 0.08 25.55
N ALA A 493 -3.60 1.21 26.02
CA ALA A 493 -4.38 2.43 26.18
C ALA A 493 -3.83 3.53 25.27
N TYR A 494 -4.73 4.25 24.60
CA TYR A 494 -4.40 5.40 23.76
C TYR A 494 -5.38 6.53 24.01
N SER A 495 -4.91 7.76 24.09
CA SER A 495 -5.80 8.91 24.18
C SER A 495 -5.37 10.04 23.28
N ALA A 496 -6.35 10.82 22.83
CA ALA A 496 -6.15 12.04 22.06
C ALA A 496 -6.99 13.18 22.64
N LYS A 497 -6.39 14.37 22.74
CA LYS A 497 -7.04 15.61 23.17
C LYS A 497 -6.70 16.73 22.21
N GLY A 498 -7.69 17.49 21.80
CA GLY A 498 -7.51 18.57 20.85
C GLY A 498 -8.74 19.44 20.69
N VAL A 499 -8.88 20.03 19.51
CA VAL A 499 -9.99 20.91 19.16
C VAL A 499 -10.61 20.41 17.86
N LEU A 500 -11.90 20.13 17.84
CA LEU A 500 -12.62 19.76 16.63
C LEU A 500 -12.38 20.84 15.57
N THR A 501 -11.96 20.43 14.38
CA THR A 501 -11.49 21.36 13.36
C THR A 501 -12.33 21.17 12.09
N GLY A 502 -12.72 22.27 11.45
CA GLY A 502 -13.41 22.27 10.16
C GLY A 502 -12.46 22.06 8.98
N LYS A 503 -13.02 21.74 7.81
CA LYS A 503 -12.24 21.56 6.56
C LYS A 503 -11.47 22.81 6.12
N ASP A 504 -11.92 23.98 6.52
CA ASP A 504 -11.29 25.30 6.29
C ASP A 504 -10.23 25.65 7.35
N GLY A 505 -10.03 24.78 8.35
CA GLY A 505 -9.14 25.01 9.47
C GLY A 505 -9.76 25.77 10.65
N ALA A 506 -11.04 26.14 10.56
CA ALA A 506 -11.76 26.76 11.68
C ALA A 506 -11.74 25.84 12.91
N LYS A 507 -11.65 26.44 14.10
CA LYS A 507 -11.60 25.72 15.37
C LYS A 507 -12.98 25.72 16.04
N GLY A 508 -13.44 24.53 16.43
CA GLY A 508 -14.69 24.29 17.15
C GLY A 508 -14.46 23.97 18.63
N ALA A 509 -15.26 23.06 19.17
CA ALA A 509 -15.19 22.64 20.57
C ALA A 509 -13.96 21.78 20.89
N PRO A 510 -13.45 21.82 22.14
CA PRO A 510 -12.45 20.87 22.60
C PRO A 510 -13.00 19.44 22.59
N PHE A 511 -12.10 18.46 22.33
CA PHE A 511 -12.42 17.04 22.39
C PHE A 511 -11.40 16.25 23.20
N GLU A 512 -11.85 15.12 23.71
CA GLU A 512 -11.03 14.05 24.27
C GLU A 512 -11.56 12.70 23.80
N ILE A 513 -10.68 11.81 23.32
CA ILE A 513 -11.03 10.43 23.03
C ILE A 513 -10.05 9.51 23.76
N ALA A 514 -10.57 8.50 24.45
CA ALA A 514 -9.79 7.46 25.10
C ALA A 514 -10.16 6.11 24.51
N TYR A 515 -9.15 5.33 24.16
CA TYR A 515 -9.25 3.96 23.65
C TYR A 515 -8.55 3.01 24.62
N ARG A 516 -9.14 1.83 24.82
CA ARG A 516 -8.53 0.72 25.55
C ARG A 516 -8.75 -0.56 24.76
N LEU A 517 -7.66 -1.20 24.37
CA LEU A 517 -7.65 -2.48 23.67
C LEU A 517 -7.08 -3.57 24.57
N ASP A 518 -7.85 -4.61 24.82
CA ASP A 518 -7.40 -5.81 25.50
C ASP A 518 -7.76 -7.06 24.68
N ALA A 519 -7.49 -8.25 25.20
CA ALA A 519 -7.75 -9.51 24.50
C ALA A 519 -9.25 -9.73 24.15
N LYS A 520 -10.18 -9.06 24.86
CA LYS A 520 -11.62 -9.18 24.61
C LYS A 520 -12.10 -8.25 23.51
N GLY A 521 -11.50 -7.06 23.38
CA GLY A 521 -11.93 -6.10 22.39
C GLY A 521 -11.47 -4.67 22.65
N LEU A 522 -12.06 -3.74 21.90
CA LEU A 522 -11.80 -2.31 21.98
C LEU A 522 -12.92 -1.61 22.76
N SER A 523 -12.56 -0.79 23.73
CA SER A 523 -13.47 0.16 24.39
C SER A 523 -13.08 1.59 24.00
N VAL A 524 -14.07 2.43 23.77
CA VAL A 524 -13.90 3.84 23.38
C VAL A 524 -14.74 4.72 24.29
N ARG A 525 -14.17 5.84 24.73
CA ARG A 525 -14.88 6.97 25.35
C ARG A 525 -14.54 8.24 24.59
N ALA A 526 -15.55 8.86 23.99
CA ALA A 526 -15.43 10.11 23.26
C ALA A 526 -16.13 11.23 24.03
N ARG A 527 -15.50 12.39 24.11
CA ARG A 527 -16.02 13.60 24.76
C ARG A 527 -15.83 14.81 23.87
N ALA A 528 -16.85 15.64 23.79
CA ALA A 528 -16.80 16.98 23.21
C ALA A 528 -17.91 17.85 23.81
N GLU A 529 -17.74 19.17 23.82
CA GLU A 529 -18.80 20.08 24.26
C GLU A 529 -19.96 20.09 23.26
N GLY A 530 -21.20 20.11 23.77
CA GLY A 530 -22.43 20.14 22.97
C GLY A 530 -22.81 18.78 22.42
N LYS A 531 -23.67 18.81 21.41
CA LYS A 531 -24.12 17.58 20.70
C LYS A 531 -23.12 17.19 19.65
N PHE A 532 -22.70 15.94 19.64
CA PHE A 532 -21.79 15.40 18.65
C PHE A 532 -22.19 13.96 18.27
N ARG A 533 -21.56 13.40 17.25
CA ARG A 533 -21.63 12.00 16.90
C ARG A 533 -20.27 11.36 17.07
N TYR A 534 -20.21 10.21 17.72
CA TYR A 534 -19.05 9.33 17.57
C TYR A 534 -19.38 8.31 16.48
N VAL A 535 -18.64 8.36 15.38
CA VAL A 535 -18.82 7.54 14.19
C VAL A 535 -17.82 6.41 14.22
N PHE A 536 -18.28 5.17 14.04
CA PHE A 536 -17.45 3.96 14.01
C PHE A 536 -17.82 3.08 12.82
N PRO A 537 -17.18 3.26 11.66
CA PRO A 537 -17.38 2.40 10.51
C PRO A 537 -16.78 1.00 10.74
N VAL A 538 -17.55 -0.03 10.42
CA VAL A 538 -17.13 -1.44 10.49
C VAL A 538 -17.05 -1.98 9.08
N VAL A 539 -15.91 -2.53 8.69
CA VAL A 539 -15.70 -3.13 7.37
C VAL A 539 -16.71 -4.26 7.17
N ALA A 540 -17.57 -4.10 6.18
CA ALA A 540 -18.62 -5.05 5.83
C ALA A 540 -19.10 -4.81 4.39
N THR A 541 -19.40 -5.90 3.67
CA THR A 541 -19.99 -5.88 2.31
C THR A 541 -21.51 -6.05 2.39
N GLU A 542 -22.19 -5.97 1.24
CA GLU A 542 -23.62 -6.24 1.17
C GLU A 542 -23.98 -7.72 1.46
N LYS A 543 -23.00 -8.62 1.40
CA LYS A 543 -23.17 -10.05 1.73
C LYS A 543 -23.17 -10.32 3.23
N ASP A 544 -22.67 -9.38 4.02
CA ASP A 544 -22.56 -9.50 5.47
C ASP A 544 -23.86 -9.08 6.14
N GLU A 545 -24.32 -9.88 7.11
CA GLU A 545 -25.52 -9.57 7.88
C GLU A 545 -25.23 -8.46 8.89
N VAL A 546 -26.04 -7.40 8.86
CA VAL A 546 -25.93 -6.26 9.79
C VAL A 546 -27.28 -6.05 10.47
N VAL A 547 -27.29 -6.15 11.80
CA VAL A 547 -28.47 -5.98 12.65
C VAL A 547 -28.19 -4.89 13.68
N VAL A 548 -29.14 -3.97 13.87
CA VAL A 548 -29.09 -2.93 14.92
C VAL A 548 -30.34 -3.02 15.78
N GLU A 549 -30.16 -3.18 17.10
CA GLU A 549 -31.22 -3.34 18.09
C GLU A 549 -30.89 -2.47 19.31
N GLY A 550 -31.50 -1.29 19.38
CA GLY A 550 -31.27 -0.35 20.47
C GLY A 550 -29.82 0.08 20.59
N ASN A 551 -29.18 -0.28 21.69
CA ASN A 551 -27.76 0.07 21.94
C ASN A 551 -26.75 -1.00 21.49
N THR A 552 -27.19 -1.97 20.70
CA THR A 552 -26.35 -3.06 20.21
C THR A 552 -26.43 -3.16 18.70
N ALA A 553 -25.29 -3.32 18.03
CA ALA A 553 -25.20 -3.65 16.61
C ALA A 553 -24.34 -4.90 16.43
N ARG A 554 -24.71 -5.74 15.46
CA ARG A 554 -23.99 -6.97 15.12
C ARG A 554 -23.66 -6.99 13.64
N VAL A 555 -22.43 -7.36 13.32
CA VAL A 555 -21.96 -7.59 11.96
C VAL A 555 -21.44 -9.03 11.87
N LYS A 556 -22.19 -9.89 11.16
CA LYS A 556 -21.83 -11.28 10.98
C LYS A 556 -21.15 -11.47 9.64
N ARG A 557 -19.94 -12.00 9.67
CA ARG A 557 -19.09 -12.27 8.51
C ARG A 557 -18.50 -13.69 8.63
N PRO A 558 -17.89 -14.23 7.55
CA PRO A 558 -17.02 -15.38 7.70
C PRO A 558 -15.97 -15.11 8.79
N GLY A 559 -15.81 -16.05 9.74
CA GLY A 559 -14.87 -15.92 10.87
C GLY A 559 -15.47 -15.44 12.19
N GLY A 560 -16.75 -14.99 12.25
CA GLY A 560 -17.39 -14.65 13.52
C GLY A 560 -18.44 -13.54 13.44
N THR A 561 -18.89 -13.13 14.60
CA THR A 561 -19.81 -12.00 14.77
C THR A 561 -19.11 -10.88 15.54
N LEU A 562 -19.03 -9.70 14.92
CA LEU A 562 -18.59 -8.50 15.59
C LEU A 562 -19.80 -7.86 16.28
N THR A 563 -19.72 -7.65 17.58
CA THR A 563 -20.76 -7.02 18.40
C THR A 563 -20.27 -5.65 18.89
N LEU A 564 -21.03 -4.61 18.57
CA LEU A 564 -20.87 -3.26 19.10
C LEU A 564 -21.92 -3.06 20.19
N THR A 565 -21.52 -2.56 21.35
CA THR A 565 -22.44 -2.19 22.43
C THR A 565 -22.11 -0.78 22.89
N ALA A 566 -23.09 0.10 22.94
CA ALA A 566 -22.93 1.47 23.37
C ALA A 566 -23.69 1.77 24.67
N ASP A 567 -23.39 2.90 25.28
CA ASP A 567 -24.12 3.42 26.44
C ASP A 567 -25.49 4.03 26.06
N ARG A 568 -25.76 4.14 24.75
CA ARG A 568 -27.02 4.66 24.18
C ARG A 568 -27.32 4.04 22.83
N GLU A 569 -28.40 4.46 22.18
CA GLU A 569 -28.84 3.91 20.90
C GLU A 569 -27.75 3.99 19.82
N ILE A 570 -27.50 2.87 19.14
CA ILE A 570 -26.66 2.81 17.95
C ILE A 570 -27.52 3.04 16.72
N LYS A 571 -27.07 3.91 15.83
CA LYS A 571 -27.72 4.19 14.54
C LYS A 571 -26.81 3.79 13.40
N LEU A 572 -27.42 3.32 12.31
CA LEU A 572 -26.73 3.02 11.05
C LEU A 572 -26.92 4.20 10.09
N LEU A 573 -25.82 4.73 9.56
CA LEU A 573 -25.86 5.82 8.59
C LEU A 573 -26.35 5.27 7.23
N ASP A 574 -27.33 5.96 6.65
CA ASP A 574 -27.69 5.73 5.25
C ASP A 574 -26.75 6.55 4.36
N THR A 575 -25.96 5.84 3.55
CA THR A 575 -24.93 6.41 2.70
C THR A 575 -25.45 6.63 1.28
N GLN A 576 -24.68 7.29 0.41
CA GLN A 576 -25.03 7.47 -1.01
C GLN A 576 -25.23 6.14 -1.76
N ARG A 577 -24.66 5.03 -1.26
CA ARG A 577 -24.80 3.67 -1.81
C ARG A 577 -25.68 2.77 -0.90
N GLY A 578 -26.66 3.36 -0.20
CA GLY A 578 -27.53 2.65 0.74
C GLY A 578 -26.87 2.43 2.10
N LYS A 579 -26.92 1.19 2.63
CA LYS A 579 -26.43 0.89 3.99
C LYS A 579 -24.93 0.59 4.09
N ARG A 580 -24.21 0.68 2.98
CA ARG A 580 -22.74 0.50 2.93
C ARG A 580 -22.07 1.68 2.28
N ALA A 581 -21.07 2.21 2.94
CA ALA A 581 -20.12 3.14 2.32
C ALA A 581 -19.04 2.35 1.57
N PHE A 582 -18.59 2.88 0.44
CA PHE A 582 -17.43 2.38 -0.28
C PHE A 582 -16.46 3.53 -0.52
N THR A 583 -15.18 3.27 -0.26
CA THR A 583 -14.11 4.20 -0.61
C THR A 583 -13.14 3.55 -1.59
N PRO A 584 -12.97 4.12 -2.80
CA PRO A 584 -12.02 3.60 -3.79
C PRO A 584 -10.57 3.66 -3.31
N VAL A 585 -10.20 4.67 -2.53
CA VAL A 585 -8.92 4.67 -1.78
C VAL A 585 -9.01 3.59 -0.71
N ALA A 586 -7.99 2.77 -0.56
CA ALA A 586 -7.99 1.52 0.19
C ALA A 586 -8.84 0.38 -0.41
N GLY A 587 -9.93 0.67 -1.14
CA GLY A 587 -10.83 -0.33 -1.73
C GLY A 587 -11.63 -1.09 -0.69
N LEU A 588 -12.16 -0.38 0.31
CA LEU A 588 -12.90 -0.95 1.43
C LEU A 588 -14.38 -0.55 1.40
N MET A 589 -15.22 -1.45 1.89
CA MET A 589 -16.65 -1.21 2.16
C MET A 589 -16.91 -1.30 3.65
N ALA A 590 -17.86 -0.50 4.18
CA ALA A 590 -18.21 -0.51 5.60
C ALA A 590 -19.68 -0.21 5.87
N ALA A 591 -20.22 -0.80 6.92
CA ALA A 591 -21.41 -0.31 7.60
C ALA A 591 -20.99 0.81 8.55
N VAL A 592 -21.59 1.98 8.45
CA VAL A 592 -21.18 3.17 9.20
C VAL A 592 -22.12 3.35 10.39
N PHE A 593 -21.71 2.91 11.57
CA PHE A 593 -22.45 3.11 12.81
C PHE A 593 -22.10 4.44 13.47
N TYR A 594 -23.04 5.01 14.19
CA TYR A 594 -22.80 6.16 15.04
C TYR A 594 -23.65 6.15 16.28
N ILE A 595 -23.17 6.84 17.32
CA ILE A 595 -23.88 7.13 18.55
C ILE A 595 -23.89 8.65 18.77
N GLU A 596 -25.00 9.19 19.27
CA GLU A 596 -25.11 10.62 19.57
C GLU A 596 -24.62 10.89 20.98
N GLY A 597 -23.59 11.73 21.13
CA GLY A 597 -23.13 12.22 22.41
C GLY A 597 -24.12 13.25 22.96
N GLU A 598 -24.68 12.98 24.13
CA GLU A 598 -25.44 13.92 24.94
C GLU A 598 -24.68 14.14 26.24
N ASP A 599 -24.85 15.28 26.86
CA ASP A 599 -24.10 15.64 28.09
C ASP A 599 -22.57 15.57 27.95
N GLY A 600 -22.07 15.70 26.71
CA GLY A 600 -20.65 15.77 26.42
C GLY A 600 -19.90 14.43 26.37
N GLU A 601 -20.56 13.26 26.45
CA GLU A 601 -19.90 11.94 26.44
C GLU A 601 -20.64 10.90 25.60
N ALA A 602 -19.87 9.95 25.00
CA ALA A 602 -20.36 8.78 24.31
C ALA A 602 -19.39 7.61 24.50
N GLY A 603 -19.92 6.43 24.82
CA GLY A 603 -19.16 5.20 25.06
C GLY A 603 -19.53 4.07 24.09
N LEU A 604 -18.52 3.35 23.59
CA LEU A 604 -18.68 2.21 22.69
C LEU A 604 -17.72 1.09 23.06
N SER A 605 -18.19 -0.15 23.00
CA SER A 605 -17.34 -1.35 23.04
C SER A 605 -17.52 -2.18 21.77
N VAL A 606 -16.43 -2.82 21.33
CA VAL A 606 -16.34 -3.65 20.12
C VAL A 606 -15.71 -4.98 20.50
N VAL A 607 -16.41 -6.07 20.33
CA VAL A 607 -15.95 -7.43 20.65
C VAL A 607 -16.22 -8.37 19.48
N VAL A 608 -15.46 -9.48 19.39
CA VAL A 608 -15.70 -10.56 18.42
C VAL A 608 -16.08 -11.82 19.19
N GLU A 609 -17.17 -12.48 18.75
CA GLU A 609 -17.72 -13.72 19.29
C GLU A 609 -17.61 -14.86 18.27
#